data_b908eefaafa7f7b6335f62258ac34af1
#
_entry.id   b908eefaafa7f7b6335f62258ac34af1
#
_cell.length_a   1.000
_cell.length_b   1.000
_cell.length_c   1.000
_cell.angle_alpha   90.00
_cell.angle_beta   90.00
_cell.angle_gamma   90.00
#
_symmetry.space_group_name_H-M   'P 1'
#
loop_
_entity.id
_entity.type
_entity.pdbx_description
1 polymer ?
#
loop_
_entity_poly.entity_id
_entity_poly.type
_entity_poly.pdbx_seq_one_letter_code
_entity_poly.pdbx_strand_id
1 'polypeptide(L)'
;MTEERALLEARQVFRGFFGNPVLKGVDIALLPSRVHALLGENGAGKSTLINLLSGALQPDGGSILVDGKPVERFSPAAARSAGIAVVQQELSLTASLSIAENIGLAAFPRRFGLIDYRALYRGVSDVCDMVGLTEPLDMPVADLALGRRQMVEIAKALFRKPRVLILDEPTSSLSAHEAGILARLIETLKDRGTALLYISHRLNEVQALCSHVTVLKDGLVTADQSLSGIDGEGLVRLMVGRETGDLFPPRSVTAPGAMRISIEGFSAGMVRDVSFSARAGEIVGIGGLVGQGQEDLLLGLYGAIPASAARAEVSGKPALPAHVGEANAAGIVYVPADRKHEGLVLPHSIASNLILPSLGWLARKGLRDRPAETGLVADLARRLTIKGDTARPVQALSGGNQQKVALAKWLPLDPSVLLLNDPTRGVDIETKREIYLMLRAFAAEGRLVILASSDTPELVHLCDRVVVLREGRIAAVLSQDEISEGAIVGAAMGITATTQGEAA
;
A
#
# COMPACT_ATOMS: atom_id res chain seq x y z
N MET A 1 27.87 -20.95 -24.66
CA MET A 1 26.75 -20.29 -23.96
C MET A 1 26.50 -19.01 -24.74
N THR A 2 25.44 -18.94 -25.55
CA THR A 2 25.02 -17.70 -26.19
C THR A 2 24.62 -16.73 -25.09
N GLU A 3 25.32 -15.59 -24.97
CA GLU A 3 24.87 -14.49 -24.07
C GLU A 3 23.42 -14.14 -24.43
N GLU A 4 22.52 -14.40 -23.48
CA GLU A 4 21.10 -14.03 -23.61
C GLU A 4 21.02 -12.51 -23.75
N ARG A 5 20.63 -12.02 -24.93
CA ARG A 5 20.56 -10.59 -25.21
C ARG A 5 19.33 -9.98 -24.55
N ALA A 6 19.52 -8.91 -23.79
CA ALA A 6 18.43 -8.19 -23.17
C ALA A 6 17.55 -7.51 -24.21
N LEU A 7 16.22 -7.54 -23.97
CA LEU A 7 15.24 -6.86 -24.82
C LEU A 7 15.19 -5.35 -24.56
N LEU A 8 15.43 -4.95 -23.31
CA LEU A 8 15.47 -3.54 -22.86
C LEU A 8 16.55 -3.39 -21.81
N GLU A 9 17.40 -2.37 -21.96
CA GLU A 9 18.46 -2.05 -21.00
C GLU A 9 18.52 -0.56 -20.74
N ALA A 10 18.84 -0.19 -19.51
CA ALA A 10 19.35 1.13 -19.16
C ALA A 10 20.83 0.96 -18.77
N ARG A 11 21.72 1.76 -19.36
CA ARG A 11 23.17 1.76 -19.07
C ARG A 11 23.61 3.10 -18.55
N GLN A 12 24.15 3.11 -17.32
CA GLN A 12 24.65 4.29 -16.63
C GLN A 12 23.71 5.49 -16.75
N VAL A 13 22.41 5.28 -16.49
CA VAL A 13 21.43 6.34 -16.66
C VAL A 13 21.44 7.29 -15.48
N PHE A 14 21.49 8.58 -15.78
CA PHE A 14 21.41 9.69 -14.84
C PHE A 14 20.12 10.46 -15.09
N ARG A 15 19.45 10.89 -14.02
CA ARG A 15 18.32 11.80 -14.10
C ARG A 15 18.18 12.62 -12.83
N GLY A 16 18.02 13.95 -12.98
CA GLY A 16 17.74 14.87 -11.88
C GLY A 16 16.53 15.75 -12.16
N PHE A 17 16.00 16.40 -11.12
CA PHE A 17 14.93 17.39 -11.19
C PHE A 17 15.30 18.59 -10.34
N PHE A 18 15.23 19.78 -10.93
CA PHE A 18 15.51 21.04 -10.22
C PHE A 18 16.87 21.06 -9.50
N GLY A 19 17.90 20.48 -10.13
CA GLY A 19 19.24 20.38 -9.57
C GLY A 19 19.46 19.24 -8.57
N ASN A 20 18.44 18.46 -8.21
CA ASN A 20 18.57 17.32 -7.33
C ASN A 20 18.70 16.03 -8.14
N PRO A 21 19.83 15.27 -8.05
CA PRO A 21 20.01 14.00 -8.75
C PRO A 21 19.10 12.92 -8.12
N VAL A 22 18.27 12.28 -8.96
CA VAL A 22 17.38 11.20 -8.58
C VAL A 22 17.94 9.84 -8.99
N LEU A 23 18.51 9.73 -10.20
CA LEU A 23 19.24 8.55 -10.65
C LEU A 23 20.69 8.94 -10.90
N LYS A 24 21.63 8.10 -10.47
CA LYS A 24 23.05 8.41 -10.37
C LYS A 24 23.91 7.34 -11.03
N GLY A 25 23.61 7.00 -12.30
CA GLY A 25 24.33 5.95 -13.03
C GLY A 25 23.74 4.57 -12.80
N VAL A 26 22.45 4.43 -13.07
CA VAL A 26 21.72 3.17 -12.87
C VAL A 26 21.86 2.28 -14.10
N ASP A 27 22.17 1.01 -13.83
CA ASP A 27 22.18 -0.08 -14.81
C ASP A 27 21.04 -1.06 -14.51
N ILE A 28 20.30 -1.50 -15.52
CA ILE A 28 19.32 -2.59 -15.44
C ILE A 28 19.15 -3.23 -16.81
N ALA A 29 19.02 -4.56 -16.86
CA ALA A 29 18.82 -5.33 -18.07
C ALA A 29 17.63 -6.30 -17.94
N LEU A 30 16.67 -6.20 -18.85
CA LEU A 30 15.49 -7.05 -18.87
C LEU A 30 15.66 -8.14 -19.94
N LEU A 31 15.82 -9.37 -19.48
CA LEU A 31 16.04 -10.55 -20.31
C LEU A 31 14.71 -11.22 -20.69
N PRO A 32 14.62 -11.82 -21.88
CA PRO A 32 13.42 -12.57 -22.28
C PRO A 32 13.17 -13.74 -21.31
N SER A 33 11.92 -14.16 -21.20
CA SER A 33 11.49 -15.27 -20.34
C SER A 33 11.90 -15.13 -18.88
N ARG A 34 12.06 -13.90 -18.38
CA ARG A 34 12.39 -13.62 -16.97
C ARG A 34 11.46 -12.62 -16.34
N VAL A 35 11.17 -12.84 -15.08
CA VAL A 35 10.52 -11.87 -14.21
C VAL A 35 11.58 -11.24 -13.33
N HIS A 36 11.84 -9.96 -13.55
CA HIS A 36 12.87 -9.19 -12.87
C HIS A 36 12.18 -8.26 -11.85
N ALA A 37 12.51 -8.39 -10.58
CA ALA A 37 12.01 -7.50 -9.54
C ALA A 37 12.82 -6.19 -9.50
N LEU A 38 12.13 -5.05 -9.42
CA LEU A 38 12.75 -3.77 -9.07
C LEU A 38 12.28 -3.38 -7.68
N LEU A 39 13.18 -3.49 -6.71
CA LEU A 39 12.93 -3.14 -5.32
C LEU A 39 13.61 -1.82 -4.94
N GLY A 40 13.20 -1.26 -3.84
CA GLY A 40 13.79 -0.06 -3.26
C GLY A 40 12.75 0.76 -2.51
N GLU A 41 13.20 1.65 -1.66
CA GLU A 41 12.35 2.53 -0.85
C GLU A 41 11.59 3.55 -1.70
N ASN A 42 10.57 4.19 -1.12
CA ASN A 42 9.88 5.30 -1.78
C ASN A 42 10.86 6.48 -1.92
N GLY A 43 10.94 7.03 -3.14
CA GLY A 43 11.92 8.07 -3.44
C GLY A 43 13.28 7.55 -3.93
N ALA A 44 13.52 6.23 -3.93
CA ALA A 44 14.77 5.64 -4.44
C ALA A 44 15.00 5.88 -5.95
N GLY A 45 13.96 6.31 -6.69
CA GLY A 45 14.05 6.58 -8.12
C GLY A 45 13.33 5.56 -9.02
N LYS A 46 12.61 4.57 -8.46
CA LYS A 46 11.90 3.53 -9.23
C LYS A 46 11.00 4.09 -10.32
N SER A 47 10.06 4.98 -9.95
CA SER A 47 9.13 5.59 -10.91
C SER A 47 9.86 6.45 -11.97
N THR A 48 10.98 7.07 -11.62
CA THR A 48 11.85 7.79 -12.57
C THR A 48 12.48 6.81 -13.56
N LEU A 49 12.97 5.67 -13.09
CA LEU A 49 13.53 4.62 -13.93
C LEU A 49 12.48 4.03 -14.87
N ILE A 50 11.26 3.73 -14.36
CA ILE A 50 10.12 3.27 -15.17
C ILE A 50 9.81 4.28 -16.28
N ASN A 51 9.76 5.57 -15.96
CA ASN A 51 9.49 6.63 -16.93
C ASN A 51 10.61 6.75 -17.98
N LEU A 52 11.86 6.47 -17.65
CA LEU A 52 12.96 6.37 -18.63
C LEU A 52 12.76 5.12 -19.52
N LEU A 53 12.50 3.95 -18.94
CA LEU A 53 12.31 2.70 -19.65
C LEU A 53 11.04 2.67 -20.53
N SER A 54 10.06 3.54 -20.23
CA SER A 54 8.83 3.73 -21.04
C SER A 54 8.96 4.85 -22.08
N GLY A 55 10.08 5.61 -22.05
CA GLY A 55 10.29 6.76 -22.93
C GLY A 55 9.51 8.01 -22.54
N ALA A 56 8.82 8.01 -21.39
CA ALA A 56 8.10 9.17 -20.86
C ALA A 56 9.07 10.29 -20.41
N LEU A 57 10.28 9.89 -19.98
CA LEU A 57 11.38 10.80 -19.67
C LEU A 57 12.60 10.47 -20.53
N GLN A 58 13.48 11.46 -20.72
CA GLN A 58 14.79 11.27 -21.32
C GLN A 58 15.86 11.26 -20.21
N PRO A 59 16.92 10.43 -20.31
CA PRO A 59 18.02 10.49 -19.36
C PRO A 59 18.84 11.78 -19.58
N ASP A 60 19.41 12.31 -18.49
CA ASP A 60 20.36 13.43 -18.55
C ASP A 60 21.77 12.94 -18.95
N GLY A 61 22.05 11.64 -18.76
CA GLY A 61 23.26 10.93 -19.16
C GLY A 61 23.02 9.44 -19.21
N GLY A 62 23.93 8.71 -19.86
CA GLY A 62 23.77 7.29 -20.11
C GLY A 62 22.94 7.00 -21.36
N SER A 63 22.44 5.76 -21.49
CA SER A 63 21.69 5.34 -22.68
C SER A 63 20.64 4.28 -22.36
N ILE A 64 19.55 4.31 -23.13
CA ILE A 64 18.55 3.23 -23.18
C ILE A 64 18.81 2.42 -24.44
N LEU A 65 18.88 1.09 -24.29
CA LEU A 65 19.09 0.17 -25.40
C LEU A 65 17.88 -0.75 -25.59
N VAL A 66 17.51 -0.95 -26.83
CA VAL A 66 16.47 -1.92 -27.24
C VAL A 66 17.15 -2.95 -28.13
N ASP A 67 17.02 -4.23 -27.82
CA ASP A 67 17.74 -5.32 -28.49
C ASP A 67 19.27 -5.03 -28.60
N GLY A 68 19.86 -4.45 -27.50
CA GLY A 68 21.27 -4.08 -27.40
C GLY A 68 21.71 -2.93 -28.31
N LYS A 69 20.79 -2.20 -28.92
CA LYS A 69 21.08 -1.01 -29.73
C LYS A 69 20.63 0.24 -29.00
N PRO A 70 21.51 1.24 -28.83
CA PRO A 70 21.14 2.49 -28.17
C PRO A 70 20.09 3.26 -29.02
N VAL A 71 19.12 3.86 -28.34
CA VAL A 71 18.07 4.67 -28.96
C VAL A 71 18.27 6.13 -28.57
N GLU A 72 18.63 6.98 -29.54
CA GLU A 72 18.98 8.39 -29.29
C GLU A 72 17.82 9.23 -28.72
N ARG A 73 16.57 8.98 -29.19
CA ARG A 73 15.37 9.66 -28.72
C ARG A 73 14.30 8.62 -28.35
N PHE A 74 14.39 8.13 -27.12
CA PHE A 74 13.47 7.12 -26.63
C PHE A 74 12.17 7.77 -26.18
N SER A 75 11.16 7.81 -27.04
CA SER A 75 9.84 8.39 -26.75
C SER A 75 8.81 7.29 -26.42
N PRO A 76 7.64 7.64 -25.83
CA PRO A 76 6.58 6.67 -25.60
C PRO A 76 6.11 5.98 -26.88
N ALA A 77 6.18 6.65 -28.04
CA ALA A 77 5.86 6.05 -29.32
C ALA A 77 6.93 5.04 -29.75
N ALA A 78 8.22 5.35 -29.56
CA ALA A 78 9.32 4.44 -29.84
C ALA A 78 9.28 3.21 -28.91
N ALA A 79 9.03 3.41 -27.62
CA ALA A 79 8.87 2.32 -26.65
C ALA A 79 7.71 1.38 -27.06
N ARG A 80 6.55 1.94 -27.42
CA ARG A 80 5.42 1.16 -27.91
C ARG A 80 5.74 0.37 -29.18
N SER A 81 6.45 0.99 -30.12
CA SER A 81 6.87 0.33 -31.37
C SER A 81 7.89 -0.80 -31.12
N ALA A 82 8.69 -0.67 -30.08
CA ALA A 82 9.61 -1.71 -29.62
C ALA A 82 8.91 -2.85 -28.85
N GLY A 83 7.59 -2.77 -28.65
CA GLY A 83 6.81 -3.76 -27.91
C GLY A 83 6.94 -3.62 -26.39
N ILE A 84 7.16 -2.41 -25.87
CA ILE A 84 7.20 -2.14 -24.44
C ILE A 84 5.86 -1.60 -23.98
N ALA A 85 5.27 -2.24 -22.95
CA ALA A 85 4.04 -1.79 -22.29
C ALA A 85 4.28 -1.58 -20.79
N VAL A 86 3.56 -0.62 -20.23
CA VAL A 86 3.63 -0.29 -18.80
C VAL A 86 2.22 -0.28 -18.23
N VAL A 87 2.02 -0.97 -17.12
CA VAL A 87 0.87 -0.85 -16.23
C VAL A 87 1.34 -0.03 -15.04
N GLN A 88 0.81 1.18 -14.91
CA GLN A 88 1.18 2.12 -13.85
C GLN A 88 0.35 1.88 -12.59
N GLN A 89 0.82 2.35 -11.46
CA GLN A 89 0.13 2.30 -10.17
C GLN A 89 -1.21 3.06 -10.21
N GLU A 90 -1.26 4.22 -10.90
CA GLU A 90 -2.50 4.97 -11.14
C GLU A 90 -3.13 4.53 -12.45
N LEU A 91 -4.43 4.20 -12.43
CA LEU A 91 -5.14 3.72 -13.60
C LEU A 91 -5.26 4.81 -14.67
N SER A 92 -4.93 4.47 -15.91
CA SER A 92 -5.02 5.36 -17.07
C SER A 92 -6.27 5.10 -17.92
N LEU A 93 -7.39 4.67 -17.28
CA LEU A 93 -8.65 4.35 -17.91
C LEU A 93 -9.56 5.57 -18.06
N THR A 94 -10.31 5.62 -19.13
CA THR A 94 -11.35 6.62 -19.35
C THR A 94 -12.67 6.07 -18.81
N ALA A 95 -13.14 6.64 -17.69
CA ALA A 95 -14.27 6.11 -16.93
C ALA A 95 -15.58 5.98 -17.74
N SER A 96 -15.85 6.90 -18.67
CA SER A 96 -17.03 6.93 -19.50
C SER A 96 -17.00 5.97 -20.71
N LEU A 97 -15.85 5.40 -21.03
CA LEU A 97 -15.72 4.43 -22.13
C LEU A 97 -15.95 3.01 -21.62
N SER A 98 -16.40 2.15 -22.54
CA SER A 98 -16.58 0.72 -22.26
C SER A 98 -15.26 -0.01 -22.03
N ILE A 99 -15.32 -1.23 -21.50
CA ILE A 99 -14.17 -2.13 -21.36
C ILE A 99 -13.46 -2.30 -22.71
N ALA A 100 -14.21 -2.66 -23.77
CA ALA A 100 -13.63 -2.86 -25.10
C ALA A 100 -12.98 -1.61 -25.66
N GLU A 101 -13.59 -0.44 -25.48
CA GLU A 101 -13.04 0.82 -25.95
C GLU A 101 -11.77 1.20 -25.19
N ASN A 102 -11.73 1.03 -23.87
CA ASN A 102 -10.52 1.28 -23.08
C ASN A 102 -9.36 0.39 -23.51
N ILE A 103 -9.60 -0.91 -23.68
CA ILE A 103 -8.56 -1.86 -24.12
C ILE A 103 -8.08 -1.52 -25.53
N GLY A 104 -9.00 -1.23 -26.45
CA GLY A 104 -8.69 -0.92 -27.83
C GLY A 104 -8.20 0.50 -28.12
N LEU A 105 -8.27 1.42 -27.15
CA LEU A 105 -8.07 2.86 -27.33
C LEU A 105 -6.79 3.22 -28.10
N ALA A 106 -5.76 2.44 -27.90
CA ALA A 106 -4.45 2.69 -28.51
C ALA A 106 -4.25 2.03 -29.87
N ALA A 107 -5.17 1.15 -30.30
CA ALA A 107 -5.04 0.39 -31.56
C ALA A 107 -6.42 -0.07 -32.09
N PHE A 108 -7.37 0.87 -32.22
CA PHE A 108 -8.67 0.54 -32.80
C PHE A 108 -8.52 -0.08 -34.20
N PRO A 109 -9.04 -1.29 -34.44
CA PRO A 109 -9.09 -1.84 -35.75
C PRO A 109 -9.99 -0.97 -36.64
N ARG A 110 -9.51 -0.67 -37.85
CA ARG A 110 -10.24 0.19 -38.79
C ARG A 110 -10.56 -0.55 -40.07
N ARG A 111 -11.78 -0.33 -40.57
CA ARG A 111 -12.23 -0.79 -41.90
C ARG A 111 -12.79 0.41 -42.63
N PHE A 112 -12.28 0.70 -43.83
CA PHE A 112 -12.68 1.87 -44.61
C PHE A 112 -12.61 3.23 -43.84
N GLY A 113 -11.65 3.39 -42.97
CA GLY A 113 -11.47 4.62 -42.14
C GLY A 113 -12.34 4.70 -40.88
N LEU A 114 -13.34 3.81 -40.74
CA LEU A 114 -14.19 3.71 -39.54
C LEU A 114 -13.70 2.62 -38.60
N ILE A 115 -14.05 2.74 -37.32
CA ILE A 115 -13.72 1.72 -36.30
C ILE A 115 -14.51 0.45 -36.59
N ASP A 116 -13.82 -0.68 -36.73
CA ASP A 116 -14.43 -2.00 -36.84
C ASP A 116 -14.68 -2.59 -35.44
N TYR A 117 -15.85 -2.30 -34.89
CA TYR A 117 -16.23 -2.79 -33.57
C TYR A 117 -16.28 -4.33 -33.49
N ARG A 118 -16.63 -5.03 -34.57
CA ARG A 118 -16.64 -6.50 -34.58
C ARG A 118 -15.22 -7.07 -34.42
N ALA A 119 -14.26 -6.47 -35.10
CA ALA A 119 -12.86 -6.86 -34.96
C ALA A 119 -12.31 -6.47 -33.58
N LEU A 120 -12.71 -5.30 -33.04
CA LEU A 120 -12.37 -4.87 -31.71
C LEU A 120 -12.85 -5.86 -30.65
N TYR A 121 -14.17 -6.16 -30.63
CA TYR A 121 -14.76 -7.07 -29.65
C TYR A 121 -14.12 -8.47 -29.67
N ARG A 122 -13.85 -9.01 -30.87
CA ARG A 122 -13.16 -10.30 -31.00
C ARG A 122 -11.75 -10.28 -30.42
N GLY A 123 -10.95 -9.24 -30.77
CA GLY A 123 -9.58 -9.15 -30.29
C GLY A 123 -9.49 -8.87 -28.79
N VAL A 124 -10.47 -8.15 -28.23
CA VAL A 124 -10.54 -7.83 -26.80
C VAL A 124 -11.00 -9.05 -25.98
N SER A 125 -11.92 -9.88 -26.51
CA SER A 125 -12.41 -11.09 -25.83
C SER A 125 -11.25 -12.00 -25.41
N ASP A 126 -10.34 -12.31 -26.35
CA ASP A 126 -9.20 -13.18 -26.07
C ASP A 126 -8.33 -12.68 -24.89
N VAL A 127 -8.15 -11.35 -24.81
CA VAL A 127 -7.34 -10.75 -23.73
C VAL A 127 -8.12 -10.69 -22.42
N CYS A 128 -9.44 -10.44 -22.47
CA CYS A 128 -10.30 -10.47 -21.30
C CYS A 128 -10.32 -11.86 -20.66
N ASP A 129 -10.41 -12.91 -21.49
CA ASP A 129 -10.34 -14.30 -21.01
C ASP A 129 -9.01 -14.60 -20.30
N MET A 130 -7.89 -14.09 -20.84
CA MET A 130 -6.57 -14.26 -20.21
C MET A 130 -6.47 -13.61 -18.82
N VAL A 131 -7.14 -12.49 -18.61
CA VAL A 131 -7.13 -11.76 -17.32
C VAL A 131 -8.35 -12.08 -16.46
N GLY A 132 -9.21 -13.01 -16.87
CA GLY A 132 -10.39 -13.44 -16.12
C GLY A 132 -11.48 -12.36 -15.99
N LEU A 133 -11.61 -11.46 -16.96
CA LEU A 133 -12.69 -10.50 -17.08
C LEU A 133 -13.90 -11.18 -17.71
N THR A 134 -15.02 -11.23 -17.00
CA THR A 134 -16.27 -11.87 -17.41
C THR A 134 -17.42 -10.88 -17.64
N GLU A 135 -17.18 -9.61 -17.36
CA GLU A 135 -18.15 -8.54 -17.50
C GLU A 135 -18.44 -8.25 -18.98
N PRO A 136 -19.65 -7.77 -19.32
CA PRO A 136 -20.00 -7.36 -20.68
C PRO A 136 -19.00 -6.32 -21.22
N LEU A 137 -18.47 -6.56 -22.43
CA LEU A 137 -17.42 -5.72 -23.01
C LEU A 137 -17.88 -4.28 -23.32
N ASP A 138 -19.17 -4.04 -23.39
CA ASP A 138 -19.82 -2.73 -23.56
C ASP A 138 -20.09 -2.01 -22.26
N MET A 139 -19.83 -2.66 -21.09
CA MET A 139 -20.00 -2.04 -19.78
C MET A 139 -19.01 -0.88 -19.60
N PRO A 140 -19.47 0.30 -19.11
CA PRO A 140 -18.59 1.42 -18.77
C PRO A 140 -17.63 1.02 -17.66
N VAL A 141 -16.37 1.43 -17.77
CA VAL A 141 -15.35 1.14 -16.74
C VAL A 141 -15.68 1.80 -15.40
N ALA A 142 -16.45 2.91 -15.42
CA ALA A 142 -16.95 3.55 -14.20
C ALA A 142 -17.75 2.62 -13.27
N ASP A 143 -18.43 1.62 -13.83
CA ASP A 143 -19.32 0.71 -13.09
C ASP A 143 -18.56 -0.49 -12.49
N LEU A 144 -17.28 -0.64 -12.79
CA LEU A 144 -16.45 -1.71 -12.28
C LEU A 144 -15.88 -1.39 -10.89
N ALA A 145 -15.74 -2.43 -10.06
CA ALA A 145 -14.94 -2.37 -8.84
C ALA A 145 -13.46 -2.09 -9.16
N LEU A 146 -12.71 -1.52 -8.20
CA LEU A 146 -11.34 -1.07 -8.41
C LEU A 146 -10.41 -2.19 -8.90
N GLY A 147 -10.50 -3.40 -8.31
CA GLY A 147 -9.71 -4.56 -8.76
C GLY A 147 -10.01 -4.95 -10.21
N ARG A 148 -11.29 -4.91 -10.61
CA ARG A 148 -11.69 -5.19 -12.01
C ARG A 148 -11.16 -4.14 -12.98
N ARG A 149 -11.15 -2.86 -12.59
CA ARG A 149 -10.51 -1.79 -13.38
C ARG A 149 -9.02 -2.04 -13.56
N GLN A 150 -8.32 -2.52 -12.52
CA GLN A 150 -6.91 -2.91 -12.62
C GLN A 150 -6.72 -4.02 -13.65
N MET A 151 -7.61 -5.03 -13.69
CA MET A 151 -7.55 -6.10 -14.68
C MET A 151 -7.80 -5.58 -16.11
N VAL A 152 -8.68 -4.57 -16.29
CA VAL A 152 -8.86 -3.88 -17.59
C VAL A 152 -7.58 -3.15 -18.01
N GLU A 153 -6.86 -2.48 -17.11
CA GLU A 153 -5.58 -1.81 -17.41
C GLU A 153 -4.52 -2.82 -17.85
N ILE A 154 -4.44 -3.98 -17.16
CA ILE A 154 -3.56 -5.08 -17.56
C ILE A 154 -3.96 -5.62 -18.95
N ALA A 155 -5.24 -5.87 -19.20
CA ALA A 155 -5.75 -6.31 -20.50
C ALA A 155 -5.39 -5.32 -21.62
N LYS A 156 -5.52 -4.02 -21.37
CA LYS A 156 -5.12 -2.95 -22.29
C LYS A 156 -3.63 -2.99 -22.65
N ALA A 157 -2.76 -3.25 -21.67
CA ALA A 157 -1.34 -3.43 -21.92
C ALA A 157 -1.05 -4.68 -22.77
N LEU A 158 -1.75 -5.79 -22.50
CA LEU A 158 -1.58 -7.08 -23.19
C LEU A 158 -2.16 -7.11 -24.60
N PHE A 159 -3.17 -6.31 -24.89
CA PHE A 159 -3.82 -6.25 -26.22
C PHE A 159 -2.82 -5.98 -27.34
N ARG A 160 -1.70 -5.34 -27.03
CA ARG A 160 -0.61 -5.04 -27.96
C ARG A 160 0.44 -6.14 -28.07
N LYS A 161 0.30 -7.26 -27.35
CA LYS A 161 1.25 -8.39 -27.33
C LYS A 161 2.68 -7.90 -27.03
N PRO A 162 2.93 -7.32 -25.85
CA PRO A 162 4.21 -6.71 -25.52
C PRO A 162 5.32 -7.76 -25.44
N ARG A 163 6.54 -7.36 -25.85
CA ARG A 163 7.77 -8.12 -25.63
C ARG A 163 8.38 -7.84 -24.25
N VAL A 164 8.14 -6.63 -23.75
CA VAL A 164 8.54 -6.19 -22.41
C VAL A 164 7.30 -5.63 -21.73
N LEU A 165 6.96 -6.15 -20.54
CA LEU A 165 5.86 -5.69 -19.71
C LEU A 165 6.38 -5.21 -18.37
N ILE A 166 6.13 -3.95 -18.05
CA ILE A 166 6.46 -3.32 -16.79
C ILE A 166 5.19 -3.22 -15.95
N LEU A 167 5.20 -3.80 -14.75
CA LEU A 167 4.08 -3.85 -13.82
C LEU A 167 4.46 -3.08 -12.54
N ASP A 168 3.87 -1.90 -12.32
CA ASP A 168 4.12 -1.04 -11.17
C ASP A 168 3.01 -1.22 -10.12
N GLU A 169 3.32 -1.95 -9.04
CA GLU A 169 2.40 -2.32 -7.94
C GLU A 169 1.04 -2.89 -8.41
N PRO A 170 1.03 -3.88 -9.31
CA PRO A 170 -0.20 -4.31 -9.97
C PRO A 170 -1.22 -4.96 -9.04
N THR A 171 -0.83 -5.41 -7.85
CA THR A 171 -1.70 -6.11 -6.89
C THR A 171 -2.25 -5.22 -5.78
N SER A 172 -1.93 -3.93 -5.77
CA SER A 172 -2.30 -3.00 -4.69
C SER A 172 -3.82 -2.87 -4.47
N SER A 173 -4.61 -3.09 -5.54
CA SER A 173 -6.08 -3.02 -5.55
C SER A 173 -6.79 -4.35 -5.81
N LEU A 174 -6.04 -5.44 -5.98
CA LEU A 174 -6.57 -6.76 -6.33
C LEU A 174 -6.96 -7.57 -5.08
N SER A 175 -8.05 -8.32 -5.19
CA SER A 175 -8.38 -9.39 -4.26
C SER A 175 -7.39 -10.55 -4.39
N ALA A 176 -7.35 -11.46 -3.39
CA ALA A 176 -6.50 -12.65 -3.45
C ALA A 176 -6.77 -13.54 -4.69
N HIS A 177 -8.03 -13.62 -5.12
CA HIS A 177 -8.43 -14.35 -6.32
C HIS A 177 -7.85 -13.71 -7.59
N GLU A 178 -7.98 -12.40 -7.74
CA GLU A 178 -7.47 -11.65 -8.89
C GLU A 178 -5.94 -11.66 -8.92
N ALA A 179 -5.28 -11.53 -7.78
CA ALA A 179 -3.83 -11.67 -7.66
C ALA A 179 -3.35 -13.07 -8.11
N GLY A 180 -4.10 -14.12 -7.78
CA GLY A 180 -3.84 -15.47 -8.27
C GLY A 180 -4.00 -15.62 -9.79
N ILE A 181 -4.96 -14.90 -10.41
CA ILE A 181 -5.10 -14.85 -11.89
C ILE A 181 -3.89 -14.15 -12.50
N LEU A 182 -3.48 -13.00 -11.94
CA LEU A 182 -2.31 -12.25 -12.40
C LEU A 182 -1.02 -13.08 -12.32
N ALA A 183 -0.82 -13.81 -11.22
CA ALA A 183 0.34 -14.69 -11.07
C ALA A 183 0.44 -15.75 -12.18
N ARG A 184 -0.66 -16.44 -12.50
CA ARG A 184 -0.71 -17.39 -13.62
C ARG A 184 -0.48 -16.73 -14.98
N LEU A 185 -0.98 -15.53 -15.15
CA LEU A 185 -0.75 -14.73 -16.37
C LEU A 185 0.74 -14.40 -16.54
N ILE A 186 1.42 -13.95 -15.47
CA ILE A 186 2.85 -13.64 -15.47
C ILE A 186 3.66 -14.87 -15.90
N GLU A 187 3.38 -16.05 -15.34
CA GLU A 187 4.03 -17.31 -15.75
C GLU A 187 3.80 -17.63 -17.23
N THR A 188 2.56 -17.47 -17.70
CA THR A 188 2.22 -17.68 -19.12
C THR A 188 2.98 -16.73 -20.06
N LEU A 189 3.13 -15.47 -19.68
CA LEU A 189 3.87 -14.48 -20.48
C LEU A 189 5.36 -14.75 -20.47
N LYS A 190 5.91 -15.13 -19.33
CA LYS A 190 7.31 -15.57 -19.19
C LYS A 190 7.62 -16.74 -20.13
N ASP A 191 6.77 -17.76 -20.15
CA ASP A 191 6.93 -18.94 -21.00
C ASP A 191 6.84 -18.62 -22.51
N ARG A 192 6.15 -17.53 -22.86
CA ARG A 192 6.07 -16.99 -24.22
C ARG A 192 7.24 -16.11 -24.63
N GLY A 193 8.24 -15.93 -23.77
CA GLY A 193 9.43 -15.13 -24.09
C GLY A 193 9.32 -13.65 -23.71
N THR A 194 8.25 -13.22 -23.03
CA THR A 194 8.12 -11.84 -22.56
C THR A 194 9.11 -11.58 -21.43
N ALA A 195 9.81 -10.42 -21.47
CA ALA A 195 10.56 -9.92 -20.34
C ALA A 195 9.61 -9.13 -19.42
N LEU A 196 9.61 -9.41 -18.12
CA LEU A 196 8.74 -8.72 -17.17
C LEU A 196 9.58 -7.96 -16.15
N LEU A 197 9.23 -6.69 -15.91
CA LEU A 197 9.73 -5.92 -14.78
C LEU A 197 8.58 -5.79 -13.77
N TYR A 198 8.79 -6.32 -12.57
CA TYR A 198 7.78 -6.40 -11.52
C TYR A 198 8.19 -5.53 -10.33
N ILE A 199 7.39 -4.52 -10.05
CA ILE A 199 7.60 -3.63 -8.91
C ILE A 199 6.53 -3.93 -7.87
N SER A 200 6.95 -4.32 -6.68
CA SER A 200 6.05 -4.56 -5.56
C SER A 200 6.79 -4.29 -4.24
N HIS A 201 6.06 -3.85 -3.25
CA HIS A 201 6.53 -3.78 -1.87
C HIS A 201 6.17 -5.05 -1.07
N ARG A 202 5.42 -5.99 -1.68
CA ARG A 202 5.04 -7.28 -1.09
C ARG A 202 6.10 -8.32 -1.42
N LEU A 203 6.99 -8.57 -0.47
CA LEU A 203 8.14 -9.46 -0.68
C LEU A 203 7.74 -10.90 -1.01
N ASN A 204 6.62 -11.37 -0.48
CA ASN A 204 6.10 -12.72 -0.79
C ASN A 204 5.76 -12.87 -2.28
N GLU A 205 5.22 -11.82 -2.92
CA GLU A 205 4.96 -11.82 -4.38
C GLU A 205 6.26 -11.86 -5.17
N VAL A 206 7.25 -11.08 -4.74
CA VAL A 206 8.57 -11.04 -5.38
C VAL A 206 9.26 -12.41 -5.32
N GLN A 207 9.22 -13.06 -4.17
CA GLN A 207 9.79 -14.42 -4.00
C GLN A 207 9.07 -15.46 -4.85
N ALA A 208 7.74 -15.37 -4.94
CA ALA A 208 6.94 -16.35 -5.69
C ALA A 208 7.07 -16.20 -7.20
N LEU A 209 7.24 -14.98 -7.72
CA LEU A 209 7.14 -14.69 -9.15
C LEU A 209 8.48 -14.36 -9.83
N CYS A 210 9.44 -13.77 -9.09
CA CYS A 210 10.63 -13.19 -9.69
C CYS A 210 11.83 -14.15 -9.59
N SER A 211 12.68 -14.11 -10.62
CA SER A 211 13.92 -14.89 -10.66
C SER A 211 15.18 -14.04 -10.44
N HIS A 212 15.07 -12.74 -10.58
CA HIS A 212 16.15 -11.78 -10.45
C HIS A 212 15.68 -10.50 -9.76
N VAL A 213 16.57 -9.82 -9.07
CA VAL A 213 16.25 -8.56 -8.37
C VAL A 213 17.32 -7.51 -8.59
N THR A 214 16.89 -6.30 -8.90
CA THR A 214 17.68 -5.08 -8.79
C THR A 214 17.11 -4.25 -7.63
N VAL A 215 17.96 -3.86 -6.69
CA VAL A 215 17.61 -2.99 -5.56
C VAL A 215 18.14 -1.60 -5.81
N LEU A 216 17.23 -0.62 -5.79
CA LEU A 216 17.55 0.80 -5.96
C LEU A 216 17.46 1.52 -4.62
N LYS A 217 18.53 2.23 -4.22
CA LYS A 217 18.57 3.05 -3.00
C LYS A 217 19.26 4.39 -3.30
N ASP A 218 18.61 5.49 -2.93
CA ASP A 218 19.12 6.86 -3.13
C ASP A 218 19.62 7.14 -4.56
N GLY A 219 18.98 6.53 -5.56
CA GLY A 219 19.32 6.68 -6.97
C GLY A 219 20.50 5.83 -7.45
N LEU A 220 20.97 4.89 -6.65
CA LEU A 220 22.06 3.94 -6.97
C LEU A 220 21.54 2.52 -6.92
N VAL A 221 22.10 1.63 -7.75
CA VAL A 221 21.88 0.17 -7.64
C VAL A 221 22.75 -0.35 -6.51
N THR A 222 22.14 -0.90 -5.46
CA THR A 222 22.85 -1.46 -4.31
C THR A 222 22.99 -2.98 -4.41
N ALA A 223 22.09 -3.63 -5.15
CA ALA A 223 22.19 -5.06 -5.46
C ALA A 223 21.54 -5.32 -6.83
N ASP A 224 22.16 -6.25 -7.59
CA ASP A 224 21.64 -6.77 -8.86
C ASP A 224 22.03 -8.23 -8.95
N GLN A 225 21.08 -9.15 -8.67
CA GLN A 225 21.42 -10.58 -8.51
C GLN A 225 20.21 -11.51 -8.67
N SER A 226 20.51 -12.81 -8.82
CA SER A 226 19.49 -13.86 -8.81
C SER A 226 18.82 -13.97 -7.44
N LEU A 227 17.52 -14.25 -7.43
CA LEU A 227 16.75 -14.55 -6.22
C LEU A 227 16.86 -16.00 -5.74
N SER A 228 17.58 -16.86 -6.48
CA SER A 228 17.77 -18.26 -6.09
C SER A 228 18.45 -18.37 -4.73
N GLY A 229 17.76 -18.99 -3.76
CA GLY A 229 18.28 -19.18 -2.40
C GLY A 229 18.18 -17.96 -1.48
N ILE A 230 17.53 -16.89 -1.90
CA ILE A 230 17.25 -15.72 -1.06
C ILE A 230 15.84 -15.85 -0.48
N ASP A 231 15.75 -15.86 0.85
CA ASP A 231 14.47 -15.84 1.59
C ASP A 231 13.95 -14.41 1.80
N GLY A 232 12.78 -14.26 2.45
CA GLY A 232 12.18 -12.94 2.74
C GLY A 232 13.06 -12.04 3.57
N GLU A 233 13.79 -12.60 4.53
CA GLU A 233 14.75 -11.85 5.35
C GLU A 233 15.94 -11.37 4.53
N GLY A 234 16.43 -12.21 3.62
CA GLY A 234 17.48 -11.86 2.66
C GLY A 234 17.07 -10.70 1.76
N LEU A 235 15.81 -10.68 1.27
CA LEU A 235 15.27 -9.57 0.49
C LEU A 235 15.22 -8.27 1.29
N VAL A 236 14.71 -8.33 2.52
CA VAL A 236 14.70 -7.15 3.40
C VAL A 236 16.12 -6.64 3.65
N ARG A 237 17.07 -7.56 3.89
CA ARG A 237 18.48 -7.22 4.08
C ARG A 237 19.08 -6.51 2.87
N LEU A 238 18.74 -6.94 1.65
CA LEU A 238 19.17 -6.30 0.42
C LEU A 238 18.58 -4.88 0.27
N MET A 239 17.33 -4.67 0.69
CA MET A 239 16.65 -3.37 0.57
C MET A 239 17.10 -2.37 1.64
N VAL A 240 17.24 -2.80 2.88
CA VAL A 240 17.49 -1.92 4.03
C VAL A 240 18.98 -1.91 4.40
N GLY A 241 19.73 -2.97 4.07
CA GLY A 241 21.12 -3.15 4.46
C GLY A 241 21.31 -3.54 5.94
N ARG A 242 20.24 -3.99 6.62
CA ARG A 242 20.22 -4.40 8.03
C ARG A 242 19.35 -5.64 8.22
N GLU A 243 19.47 -6.33 9.37
CA GLU A 243 18.66 -7.49 9.69
C GLU A 243 17.20 -7.13 9.97
N THR A 244 16.26 -8.04 9.66
CA THR A 244 14.80 -7.88 9.86
C THR A 244 14.42 -7.65 11.32
N GLY A 245 15.22 -8.16 12.27
CA GLY A 245 15.03 -7.92 13.69
C GLY A 245 15.06 -6.44 14.11
N ASP A 246 15.64 -5.58 13.27
CA ASP A 246 15.68 -4.13 13.48
C ASP A 246 14.42 -3.38 12.99
N LEU A 247 13.53 -4.05 12.23
CA LEU A 247 12.33 -3.40 11.68
C LEU A 247 11.23 -3.24 12.73
N PHE A 248 10.98 -4.30 13.48
CA PHE A 248 9.94 -4.30 14.51
C PHE A 248 10.54 -4.08 15.89
N PRO A 249 10.05 -3.09 16.66
CA PRO A 249 10.49 -2.92 18.03
C PRO A 249 10.05 -4.12 18.88
N PRO A 250 10.83 -4.48 19.91
CA PRO A 250 10.47 -5.57 20.81
C PRO A 250 9.10 -5.30 21.45
N ARG A 251 8.33 -6.36 21.64
CA ARG A 251 7.04 -6.27 22.35
C ARG A 251 7.27 -5.82 23.80
N SER A 252 6.32 -5.04 24.33
CA SER A 252 6.38 -4.62 25.73
C SER A 252 6.11 -5.80 26.67
N VAL A 253 6.91 -5.93 27.71
CA VAL A 253 6.69 -6.89 28.81
C VAL A 253 5.81 -6.30 29.91
N THR A 254 5.30 -5.08 29.72
CA THR A 254 4.53 -4.37 30.74
C THR A 254 3.16 -5.01 30.93
N ALA A 255 2.77 -5.26 32.18
CA ALA A 255 1.43 -5.77 32.47
C ALA A 255 0.35 -4.80 31.98
N PRO A 256 -0.75 -5.31 31.37
CA PRO A 256 -1.83 -4.47 30.87
C PRO A 256 -2.41 -3.58 31.97
N GLY A 257 -2.58 -2.29 31.66
CA GLY A 257 -3.09 -1.30 32.59
C GLY A 257 -4.63 -1.30 32.71
N ALA A 258 -5.21 -0.13 33.00
CA ALA A 258 -6.65 0.05 33.14
C ALA A 258 -7.42 -0.30 31.84
N MET A 259 -8.65 -0.77 31.99
CA MET A 259 -9.56 -1.00 30.87
C MET A 259 -9.78 0.30 30.10
N ARG A 260 -9.64 0.26 28.77
CA ARG A 260 -9.90 1.39 27.87
C ARG A 260 -11.09 1.18 26.98
N ILE A 261 -11.27 -0.05 26.49
CA ILE A 261 -12.44 -0.44 25.68
C ILE A 261 -12.92 -1.79 26.18
N SER A 262 -14.21 -1.90 26.44
CA SER A 262 -14.94 -3.14 26.68
C SER A 262 -16.27 -3.05 25.94
N ILE A 263 -16.50 -3.95 25.00
CA ILE A 263 -17.75 -4.02 24.22
C ILE A 263 -18.29 -5.44 24.23
N GLU A 264 -19.61 -5.54 24.36
CA GLU A 264 -20.36 -6.80 24.29
C GLU A 264 -21.51 -6.63 23.28
N GLY A 265 -21.62 -7.56 22.33
CA GLY A 265 -22.68 -7.52 21.32
C GLY A 265 -22.60 -6.31 20.37
N PHE A 266 -21.39 -5.83 20.07
CA PHE A 266 -21.18 -4.66 19.22
C PHE A 266 -21.53 -4.94 17.77
N SER A 267 -22.22 -3.97 17.14
CA SER A 267 -22.60 -4.03 15.73
C SER A 267 -22.47 -2.65 15.09
N ALA A 268 -21.82 -2.58 13.93
CA ALA A 268 -21.63 -1.37 13.11
C ALA A 268 -21.32 -1.77 11.66
N GLY A 269 -21.94 -1.14 10.67
CA GLY A 269 -21.73 -1.48 9.27
C GLY A 269 -21.98 -2.97 9.01
N MET A 270 -20.95 -3.71 8.56
CA MET A 270 -21.05 -5.17 8.39
C MET A 270 -20.74 -5.97 9.66
N VAL A 271 -20.17 -5.34 10.69
CA VAL A 271 -19.84 -6.01 11.97
C VAL A 271 -21.11 -6.41 12.72
N ARG A 272 -21.13 -7.64 13.26
CA ARG A 272 -22.26 -8.23 13.97
C ARG A 272 -21.81 -8.96 15.22
N ASP A 273 -22.38 -8.57 16.36
CA ASP A 273 -22.27 -9.28 17.64
C ASP A 273 -20.81 -9.53 18.07
N VAL A 274 -19.96 -8.49 17.94
CA VAL A 274 -18.56 -8.54 18.32
C VAL A 274 -18.40 -8.15 19.78
N SER A 275 -17.65 -8.98 20.53
CA SER A 275 -17.37 -8.75 21.95
C SER A 275 -15.87 -8.89 22.19
N PHE A 276 -15.22 -7.84 22.65
CA PHE A 276 -13.83 -7.86 23.10
C PHE A 276 -13.53 -6.73 24.08
N SER A 277 -12.39 -6.84 24.75
CA SER A 277 -11.89 -5.80 25.63
C SER A 277 -10.43 -5.45 25.29
N ALA A 278 -10.00 -4.21 25.56
CA ALA A 278 -8.64 -3.76 25.34
C ALA A 278 -8.21 -2.81 26.48
N ARG A 279 -6.94 -2.92 26.88
CA ARG A 279 -6.37 -2.24 28.04
C ARG A 279 -5.30 -1.22 27.65
N ALA A 280 -5.05 -0.30 28.56
CA ALA A 280 -3.93 0.63 28.47
C ALA A 280 -2.60 -0.14 28.40
N GLY A 281 -1.71 0.29 27.52
CA GLY A 281 -0.42 -0.36 27.30
C GLY A 281 -0.44 -1.46 26.22
N GLU A 282 -1.62 -1.83 25.71
CA GLU A 282 -1.75 -2.84 24.66
C GLU A 282 -1.72 -2.23 23.24
N ILE A 283 -1.16 -2.99 22.29
CA ILE A 283 -1.40 -2.84 20.87
C ILE A 283 -2.25 -4.05 20.44
N VAL A 284 -3.53 -3.80 20.15
CA VAL A 284 -4.49 -4.83 19.71
C VAL A 284 -4.61 -4.78 18.19
N GLY A 285 -4.27 -5.88 17.52
CA GLY A 285 -4.46 -6.03 16.09
C GLY A 285 -5.88 -6.46 15.73
N ILE A 286 -6.42 -5.91 14.64
CA ILE A 286 -7.66 -6.39 14.02
C ILE A 286 -7.28 -7.00 12.68
N GLY A 287 -7.26 -8.33 12.62
CA GLY A 287 -6.91 -9.13 11.45
C GLY A 287 -8.13 -9.63 10.69
N GLY A 288 -7.89 -10.27 9.55
CA GLY A 288 -8.90 -10.87 8.68
C GLY A 288 -8.64 -10.58 7.21
N LEU A 289 -9.41 -11.20 6.31
CA LEU A 289 -9.36 -10.84 4.89
C LEU A 289 -9.88 -9.40 4.70
N VAL A 290 -9.40 -8.73 3.65
CA VAL A 290 -9.84 -7.35 3.35
C VAL A 290 -11.36 -7.29 3.17
N GLY A 291 -12.02 -6.29 3.80
CA GLY A 291 -13.47 -6.10 3.69
C GLY A 291 -14.30 -6.98 4.62
N GLN A 292 -13.73 -7.51 5.69
CA GLN A 292 -14.46 -8.36 6.67
C GLN A 292 -14.98 -7.59 7.88
N GLY A 293 -15.01 -6.23 7.81
CA GLY A 293 -15.55 -5.36 8.86
C GLY A 293 -14.53 -4.69 9.76
N GLN A 294 -13.24 -4.81 9.49
CA GLN A 294 -12.18 -4.18 10.29
C GLN A 294 -12.37 -2.65 10.36
N GLU A 295 -12.61 -2.03 9.22
CA GLU A 295 -12.85 -0.58 9.13
C GLU A 295 -14.15 -0.17 9.82
N ASP A 296 -15.24 -0.92 9.60
CA ASP A 296 -16.54 -0.66 10.25
C ASP A 296 -16.44 -0.73 11.78
N LEU A 297 -15.63 -1.67 12.29
CA LEU A 297 -15.36 -1.76 13.72
C LEU A 297 -14.69 -0.48 14.25
N LEU A 298 -13.64 -0.01 13.57
CA LEU A 298 -12.93 1.20 13.99
C LEU A 298 -13.81 2.45 13.86
N LEU A 299 -14.52 2.60 12.73
CA LEU A 299 -15.43 3.74 12.50
C LEU A 299 -16.59 3.78 13.48
N GLY A 300 -17.15 2.62 13.83
CA GLY A 300 -18.22 2.52 14.84
C GLY A 300 -17.72 2.85 16.26
N LEU A 301 -16.51 2.41 16.65
CA LEU A 301 -15.88 2.79 17.90
C LEU A 301 -15.54 4.29 17.96
N TYR A 302 -15.26 4.90 16.81
CA TYR A 302 -14.99 6.32 16.68
C TYR A 302 -16.26 7.19 16.61
N GLY A 303 -17.44 6.58 16.47
CA GLY A 303 -18.70 7.29 16.30
C GLY A 303 -18.85 7.96 14.93
N ALA A 304 -18.09 7.50 13.91
CA ALA A 304 -18.18 8.01 12.54
C ALA A 304 -19.32 7.35 11.74
N ILE A 305 -19.73 6.14 12.13
CA ILE A 305 -20.90 5.43 11.60
C ILE A 305 -21.81 4.98 12.75
N PRO A 306 -23.11 4.76 12.50
CA PRO A 306 -24.03 4.23 13.50
C PRO A 306 -23.53 2.90 14.08
N ALA A 307 -23.45 2.82 15.40
CA ALA A 307 -23.03 1.63 16.12
C ALA A 307 -23.99 1.35 17.29
N SER A 308 -24.11 0.08 17.68
CA SER A 308 -24.84 -0.37 18.86
C SER A 308 -24.04 -1.44 19.60
N ALA A 309 -24.27 -1.56 20.90
CA ALA A 309 -23.71 -2.63 21.72
C ALA A 309 -24.71 -2.99 22.84
N ALA A 310 -24.71 -4.24 23.26
CA ALA A 310 -25.51 -4.66 24.43
C ALA A 310 -24.90 -4.03 25.71
N ARG A 311 -23.57 -3.95 25.77
CA ARG A 311 -22.83 -3.25 26.82
C ARG A 311 -21.59 -2.61 26.21
N ALA A 312 -21.29 -1.39 26.62
CA ALA A 312 -20.07 -0.70 26.20
C ALA A 312 -19.49 0.11 27.35
N GLU A 313 -18.18 0.04 27.51
CA GLU A 313 -17.39 0.96 28.30
C GLU A 313 -16.21 1.43 27.42
N VAL A 314 -16.12 2.72 27.19
CA VAL A 314 -15.10 3.29 26.29
C VAL A 314 -14.44 4.50 26.99
N SER A 315 -13.15 4.38 27.29
CA SER A 315 -12.38 5.39 28.03
C SER A 315 -13.04 5.80 29.35
N GLY A 316 -13.60 4.81 30.09
CA GLY A 316 -14.27 5.03 31.37
C GLY A 316 -15.69 5.59 31.29
N LYS A 317 -16.26 5.74 30.09
CA LYS A 317 -17.67 6.10 29.87
C LYS A 317 -18.49 4.85 29.56
N PRO A 318 -19.67 4.65 30.20
CA PRO A 318 -20.50 3.46 30.02
C PRO A 318 -21.37 3.54 28.75
N ALA A 319 -20.80 4.02 27.61
CA ALA A 319 -21.49 4.15 26.34
C ALA A 319 -20.49 4.26 25.19
N LEU A 320 -20.97 3.91 23.97
CA LEU A 320 -20.26 4.24 22.73
C LEU A 320 -20.37 5.74 22.44
N PRO A 321 -19.35 6.37 21.81
CA PRO A 321 -19.48 7.73 21.31
C PRO A 321 -20.59 7.82 20.25
N ALA A 322 -21.51 8.76 20.38
CA ALA A 322 -22.58 8.97 19.42
C ALA A 322 -22.11 9.67 18.14
N HIS A 323 -20.99 10.40 18.22
CA HIS A 323 -20.37 11.08 17.08
C HIS A 323 -18.88 11.36 17.36
N VAL A 324 -18.15 11.69 16.31
CA VAL A 324 -16.68 11.94 16.33
C VAL A 324 -16.25 12.96 17.39
N GLY A 325 -17.05 14.01 17.64
CA GLY A 325 -16.74 15.01 18.66
C GLY A 325 -16.72 14.44 20.08
N GLU A 326 -17.63 13.52 20.39
CA GLU A 326 -17.64 12.81 21.68
C GLU A 326 -16.46 11.85 21.83
N ALA A 327 -16.08 11.15 20.73
CA ALA A 327 -14.90 10.30 20.69
C ALA A 327 -13.64 11.10 21.00
N ASN A 328 -13.44 12.20 20.28
CA ASN A 328 -12.28 13.09 20.49
C ASN A 328 -12.25 13.66 21.92
N ALA A 329 -13.40 14.06 22.47
CA ALA A 329 -13.50 14.54 23.85
C ALA A 329 -13.25 13.43 24.88
N ALA A 330 -13.43 12.15 24.53
CA ALA A 330 -13.06 10.98 25.33
C ALA A 330 -11.62 10.53 25.12
N GLY A 331 -10.83 11.26 24.33
CA GLY A 331 -9.44 10.93 24.03
C GLY A 331 -9.29 9.78 23.03
N ILE A 332 -10.28 9.54 22.17
CA ILE A 332 -10.24 8.54 21.10
C ILE A 332 -10.03 9.27 19.79
N VAL A 333 -9.03 8.87 19.01
CA VAL A 333 -8.75 9.43 17.70
C VAL A 333 -8.62 8.34 16.64
N TYR A 334 -8.89 8.70 15.39
CA TYR A 334 -8.88 7.77 14.26
C TYR A 334 -7.97 8.27 13.14
N VAL A 335 -7.16 7.36 12.59
CA VAL A 335 -6.32 7.59 11.41
C VAL A 335 -6.77 6.65 10.30
N PRO A 336 -7.28 7.19 9.19
CA PRO A 336 -7.81 6.40 8.08
C PRO A 336 -6.70 5.78 7.22
N ALA A 337 -7.06 4.74 6.45
CA ALA A 337 -6.18 4.10 5.48
C ALA A 337 -5.89 5.03 4.29
N ASP A 338 -6.89 5.78 3.82
CA ASP A 338 -6.72 6.76 2.75
C ASP A 338 -6.40 8.15 3.31
N ARG A 339 -5.10 8.37 3.55
CA ARG A 339 -4.63 9.67 4.04
C ARG A 339 -4.88 10.82 3.07
N LYS A 340 -4.98 10.54 1.74
CA LYS A 340 -5.11 11.58 0.72
C LYS A 340 -6.52 12.17 0.66
N HIS A 341 -7.54 11.34 0.84
CA HIS A 341 -8.95 11.76 0.75
C HIS A 341 -9.57 12.02 2.13
N GLU A 342 -9.14 11.30 3.16
CA GLU A 342 -9.77 11.32 4.48
C GLU A 342 -8.85 11.88 5.58
N GLY A 343 -7.54 11.65 5.43
CA GLY A 343 -6.57 11.96 6.48
C GLY A 343 -6.02 13.37 6.46
N LEU A 344 -5.85 13.99 5.29
CA LEU A 344 -5.14 15.25 5.08
C LEU A 344 -5.89 16.18 4.11
N VAL A 345 -5.73 17.47 4.30
CA VAL A 345 -6.16 18.48 3.32
C VAL A 345 -4.95 18.82 2.44
N LEU A 346 -4.80 18.10 1.32
CA LEU A 346 -3.59 18.09 0.49
C LEU A 346 -3.12 19.47 0.00
N PRO A 347 -4.00 20.43 -0.42
CA PRO A 347 -3.58 21.76 -0.84
C PRO A 347 -3.12 22.66 0.31
N HIS A 348 -3.49 22.31 1.57
CA HIS A 348 -3.13 23.10 2.74
C HIS A 348 -1.68 22.84 3.16
N SER A 349 -1.10 23.80 3.90
CA SER A 349 0.26 23.67 4.41
C SER A 349 0.37 22.54 5.42
N ILE A 350 1.61 22.03 5.60
CA ILE A 350 1.94 21.05 6.63
C ILE A 350 1.52 21.60 8.00
N ALA A 351 1.86 22.85 8.29
CA ALA A 351 1.48 23.52 9.54
C ALA A 351 -0.04 23.53 9.76
N SER A 352 -0.83 23.88 8.74
CA SER A 352 -2.30 23.90 8.84
C SER A 352 -2.88 22.50 9.10
N ASN A 353 -2.35 21.47 8.47
CA ASN A 353 -2.77 20.08 8.72
C ASN A 353 -2.45 19.63 10.14
N LEU A 354 -1.25 19.95 10.65
CA LEU A 354 -0.81 19.56 12.00
C LEU A 354 -1.68 20.16 13.11
N ILE A 355 -2.16 21.39 12.96
CA ILE A 355 -2.95 22.05 14.00
C ILE A 355 -4.46 21.85 13.84
N LEU A 356 -4.93 21.28 12.72
CA LEU A 356 -6.35 21.21 12.37
C LEU A 356 -7.24 20.66 13.50
N PRO A 357 -6.93 19.52 14.14
CA PRO A 357 -7.75 19.01 15.24
C PRO A 357 -7.67 19.87 16.52
N SER A 358 -6.61 20.67 16.65
CA SER A 358 -6.31 21.46 17.84
C SER A 358 -6.82 22.91 17.79
N LEU A 359 -7.43 23.32 16.68
CA LEU A 359 -7.87 24.70 16.47
C LEU A 359 -8.85 25.19 17.55
N GLY A 360 -9.69 24.31 18.09
CA GLY A 360 -10.67 24.66 19.12
C GLY A 360 -10.03 25.19 20.40
N TRP A 361 -8.91 24.58 20.85
CA TRP A 361 -8.24 25.03 22.08
C TRP A 361 -7.10 26.05 21.81
N LEU A 362 -6.58 26.09 20.58
CA LEU A 362 -5.63 27.12 20.14
C LEU A 362 -6.30 28.49 19.92
N ALA A 363 -7.64 28.53 19.85
CA ALA A 363 -8.37 29.77 19.70
C ALA A 363 -8.69 30.38 21.07
N ARG A 364 -8.23 31.61 21.32
CA ARG A 364 -8.61 32.40 22.49
C ARG A 364 -9.68 33.41 22.10
N LYS A 365 -10.87 33.33 22.71
CA LYS A 365 -12.01 34.22 22.41
C LYS A 365 -12.35 34.32 20.91
N GLY A 366 -12.26 33.21 20.20
CA GLY A 366 -12.51 33.15 18.75
C GLY A 366 -11.37 33.64 17.85
N LEU A 367 -10.24 34.07 18.42
CA LEU A 367 -9.04 34.47 17.66
C LEU A 367 -7.95 33.42 17.77
N ARG A 368 -7.25 33.19 16.67
CA ARG A 368 -6.13 32.23 16.62
C ARG A 368 -4.92 32.77 17.39
N ASP A 369 -4.36 31.95 18.27
CA ASP A 369 -3.09 32.22 18.98
C ASP A 369 -1.90 31.77 18.09
N ARG A 370 -1.47 32.64 17.18
CA ARG A 370 -0.41 32.32 16.22
C ARG A 370 0.93 31.94 16.87
N PRO A 371 1.42 32.57 17.94
CA PRO A 371 2.61 32.10 18.65
C PRO A 371 2.48 30.67 19.18
N ALA A 372 1.35 30.31 19.78
CA ALA A 372 1.09 28.97 20.28
C ALA A 372 1.03 27.96 19.11
N GLU A 373 0.38 28.31 18.00
CA GLU A 373 0.35 27.49 16.78
C GLU A 373 1.77 27.22 16.24
N THR A 374 2.60 28.27 16.13
CA THR A 374 3.96 28.13 15.60
C THR A 374 4.83 27.24 16.53
N GLY A 375 4.69 27.42 17.84
CA GLY A 375 5.39 26.58 18.82
C GLY A 375 4.99 25.11 18.71
N LEU A 376 3.69 24.84 18.60
CA LEU A 376 3.16 23.49 18.46
C LEU A 376 3.64 22.82 17.15
N VAL A 377 3.55 23.54 16.03
CA VAL A 377 4.03 23.04 14.74
C VAL A 377 5.52 22.69 14.78
N ALA A 378 6.34 23.57 15.38
CA ALA A 378 7.78 23.34 15.51
C ALA A 378 8.10 22.12 16.38
N ASP A 379 7.35 21.90 17.46
CA ASP A 379 7.50 20.73 18.33
C ASP A 379 7.12 19.44 17.61
N LEU A 380 5.95 19.38 16.96
CA LEU A 380 5.50 18.21 16.22
C LEU A 380 6.42 17.88 15.07
N ALA A 381 6.87 18.88 14.30
CA ALA A 381 7.79 18.67 13.18
C ALA A 381 9.12 18.07 13.66
N ARG A 382 9.62 18.51 14.82
CA ARG A 382 10.84 17.99 15.43
C ARG A 382 10.66 16.55 15.93
N ARG A 383 9.60 16.28 16.72
CA ARG A 383 9.33 14.94 17.31
C ARG A 383 9.22 13.85 16.24
N LEU A 384 8.63 14.17 15.09
CA LEU A 384 8.38 13.20 14.03
C LEU A 384 9.34 13.33 12.85
N THR A 385 10.39 14.14 13.02
CA THR A 385 11.41 14.34 11.98
C THR A 385 10.78 14.66 10.60
N ILE A 386 9.74 15.53 10.61
CA ILE A 386 9.09 15.97 9.37
C ILE A 386 10.06 16.90 8.63
N LYS A 387 10.56 16.42 7.48
CA LYS A 387 11.54 17.15 6.67
C LYS A 387 10.85 18.22 5.83
N GLY A 388 11.41 19.43 5.82
CA GLY A 388 11.02 20.52 4.93
C GLY A 388 10.36 21.72 5.63
N ASP A 389 10.08 22.74 4.81
CA ASP A 389 9.39 23.95 5.26
C ASP A 389 7.90 23.65 5.51
N THR A 390 7.45 23.83 6.75
CA THR A 390 6.07 23.57 7.18
C THR A 390 5.03 24.49 6.54
N ALA A 391 5.44 25.57 5.89
CA ALA A 391 4.56 26.45 5.12
C ALA A 391 4.16 25.85 3.75
N ARG A 392 4.90 24.87 3.25
CA ARG A 392 4.59 24.21 1.96
C ARG A 392 3.34 23.34 2.05
N PRO A 393 2.61 23.15 0.93
CA PRO A 393 1.47 22.24 0.86
C PRO A 393 1.91 20.80 1.22
N VAL A 394 1.06 20.08 1.99
CA VAL A 394 1.38 18.71 2.44
C VAL A 394 1.49 17.72 1.27
N GLN A 395 0.83 17.99 0.13
CA GLN A 395 0.98 17.19 -1.09
C GLN A 395 2.41 17.15 -1.66
N ALA A 396 3.27 18.11 -1.29
CA ALA A 396 4.67 18.15 -1.72
C ALA A 396 5.57 17.18 -0.93
N LEU A 397 5.05 16.56 0.13
CA LEU A 397 5.78 15.56 0.93
C LEU A 397 5.71 14.18 0.29
N SER A 398 6.73 13.35 0.58
CA SER A 398 6.67 11.90 0.31
C SER A 398 5.53 11.24 1.08
N GLY A 399 5.07 10.07 0.61
CA GLY A 399 4.00 9.31 1.27
C GLY A 399 4.26 9.06 2.76
N GLY A 400 5.47 8.68 3.13
CA GLY A 400 5.85 8.46 4.52
C GLY A 400 5.76 9.74 5.36
N ASN A 401 6.23 10.88 4.86
CA ASN A 401 6.10 12.15 5.58
C ASN A 401 4.65 12.62 5.66
N GLN A 402 3.81 12.39 4.64
CA GLN A 402 2.37 12.63 4.73
C GLN A 402 1.72 11.79 5.84
N GLN A 403 2.11 10.51 5.96
CA GLN A 403 1.61 9.62 7.01
C GLN A 403 2.01 10.11 8.41
N LYS A 404 3.25 10.56 8.57
CA LYS A 404 3.70 11.19 9.82
C LYS A 404 2.84 12.41 10.18
N VAL A 405 2.49 13.26 9.22
CA VAL A 405 1.59 14.41 9.45
C VAL A 405 0.19 13.94 9.85
N ALA A 406 -0.35 12.90 9.19
CA ALA A 406 -1.67 12.34 9.51
C ALA A 406 -1.77 11.77 10.93
N LEU A 407 -0.67 11.19 11.43
CA LEU A 407 -0.55 10.72 12.82
C LEU A 407 -0.30 11.89 13.78
N ALA A 408 0.64 12.78 13.45
CA ALA A 408 1.10 13.87 14.30
C ALA A 408 0.00 14.83 14.71
N LYS A 409 -0.93 15.14 13.81
CA LYS A 409 -2.00 16.11 14.05
C LYS A 409 -2.88 15.76 15.26
N TRP A 410 -2.91 14.47 15.66
CA TRP A 410 -3.70 13.98 16.78
C TRP A 410 -2.98 14.03 18.13
N LEU A 411 -1.63 14.02 18.14
CA LEU A 411 -0.83 13.99 19.37
C LEU A 411 -1.13 15.15 20.33
N PRO A 412 -1.41 16.40 19.87
CA PRO A 412 -1.72 17.49 20.77
C PRO A 412 -3.02 17.33 21.56
N LEU A 413 -3.92 16.46 21.13
CA LEU A 413 -5.15 16.14 21.87
C LEU A 413 -4.92 15.17 23.02
N ASP A 414 -3.70 14.72 23.21
CA ASP A 414 -3.29 13.76 24.25
C ASP A 414 -4.19 12.50 24.28
N PRO A 415 -4.34 11.79 23.15
CA PRO A 415 -5.31 10.71 23.05
C PRO A 415 -4.93 9.54 23.96
N SER A 416 -5.94 8.93 24.60
CA SER A 416 -5.78 7.71 25.41
C SER A 416 -5.96 6.44 24.55
N VAL A 417 -6.64 6.56 23.40
CA VAL A 417 -6.91 5.48 22.45
C VAL A 417 -6.63 5.97 21.04
N LEU A 418 -5.81 5.23 20.31
CA LEU A 418 -5.46 5.47 18.92
C LEU A 418 -6.02 4.34 18.05
N LEU A 419 -7.00 4.66 17.20
CA LEU A 419 -7.57 3.74 16.22
C LEU A 419 -6.88 3.98 14.88
N LEU A 420 -6.27 2.94 14.31
CA LEU A 420 -5.46 3.01 13.10
C LEU A 420 -5.99 2.02 12.05
N ASN A 421 -6.25 2.52 10.86
CA ASN A 421 -6.61 1.70 9.71
C ASN A 421 -5.46 1.74 8.69
N ASP A 422 -4.78 0.62 8.47
CA ASP A 422 -3.63 0.48 7.56
C ASP A 422 -2.62 1.65 7.66
N PRO A 423 -2.09 1.99 8.85
CA PRO A 423 -1.32 3.22 9.07
C PRO A 423 0.01 3.28 8.31
N THR A 424 0.47 2.17 7.77
CA THR A 424 1.74 2.09 7.02
C THR A 424 1.53 1.79 5.53
N ARG A 425 0.28 1.86 5.05
CA ARG A 425 -0.04 1.62 3.66
C ARG A 425 0.65 2.63 2.73
N GLY A 426 1.43 2.13 1.77
CA GLY A 426 2.14 2.96 0.78
C GLY A 426 3.21 3.87 1.39
N VAL A 427 3.87 3.42 2.47
CA VAL A 427 5.07 4.06 3.02
C VAL A 427 6.28 3.13 2.88
N ASP A 428 7.47 3.70 2.87
CA ASP A 428 8.73 2.97 2.80
C ASP A 428 9.06 2.26 4.12
N ILE A 429 9.99 1.30 4.07
CA ILE A 429 10.35 0.45 5.22
C ILE A 429 10.93 1.26 6.38
N GLU A 430 11.74 2.29 6.09
CA GLU A 430 12.32 3.12 7.14
C GLU A 430 11.23 3.92 7.87
N THR A 431 10.29 4.49 7.12
CA THR A 431 9.12 5.16 7.70
C THR A 431 8.21 4.19 8.46
N LYS A 432 8.02 2.95 7.98
CA LYS A 432 7.29 1.91 8.73
C LYS A 432 7.92 1.70 10.11
N ARG A 433 9.25 1.52 10.17
CA ARG A 433 9.99 1.37 11.41
C ARG A 433 9.80 2.54 12.37
N GLU A 434 9.88 3.78 11.87
CA GLU A 434 9.66 4.96 12.70
C GLU A 434 8.22 5.00 13.27
N ILE A 435 7.22 4.63 12.47
CA ILE A 435 5.83 4.53 12.91
C ILE A 435 5.69 3.43 13.97
N TYR A 436 6.29 2.25 13.79
CA TYR A 436 6.21 1.16 14.77
C TYR A 436 6.85 1.55 16.12
N LEU A 437 8.01 2.22 16.09
CA LEU A 437 8.64 2.75 17.29
C LEU A 437 7.74 3.76 18.00
N MET A 438 7.09 4.65 17.25
CA MET A 438 6.15 5.63 17.79
C MET A 438 4.93 4.94 18.44
N LEU A 439 4.35 3.93 17.80
CA LEU A 439 3.20 3.18 18.33
C LEU A 439 3.57 2.41 19.60
N ARG A 440 4.74 1.80 19.65
CA ARG A 440 5.24 1.14 20.87
C ARG A 440 5.53 2.13 21.99
N ALA A 441 6.13 3.28 21.70
CA ALA A 441 6.33 4.34 22.69
C ALA A 441 4.98 4.84 23.24
N PHE A 442 4.00 5.03 22.36
CA PHE A 442 2.64 5.43 22.72
C PHE A 442 1.96 4.41 23.66
N ALA A 443 2.07 3.13 23.35
CA ALA A 443 1.56 2.07 24.22
C ALA A 443 2.32 2.02 25.57
N ALA A 444 3.66 2.17 25.55
CA ALA A 444 4.48 2.18 26.77
C ALA A 444 4.14 3.34 27.72
N GLU A 445 3.58 4.44 27.22
CA GLU A 445 3.04 5.55 28.02
C GLU A 445 1.68 5.21 28.69
N GLY A 446 1.21 3.97 28.61
CA GLY A 446 -0.07 3.53 29.20
C GLY A 446 -1.30 3.91 28.37
N ARG A 447 -1.15 4.03 27.06
CA ARG A 447 -2.23 4.31 26.11
C ARG A 447 -2.58 3.05 25.32
N LEU A 448 -3.74 3.04 24.67
CA LEU A 448 -4.22 1.90 23.86
C LEU A 448 -4.05 2.21 22.38
N VAL A 449 -3.53 1.25 21.63
CA VAL A 449 -3.52 1.25 20.16
C VAL A 449 -4.40 0.12 19.67
N ILE A 450 -5.37 0.41 18.78
CA ILE A 450 -6.08 -0.60 17.99
C ILE A 450 -5.68 -0.43 16.53
N LEU A 451 -5.09 -1.47 15.97
CA LEU A 451 -4.48 -1.48 14.65
C LEU A 451 -5.19 -2.46 13.74
N ALA A 452 -5.96 -2.00 12.76
CA ALA A 452 -6.36 -2.81 11.63
C ALA A 452 -5.25 -2.73 10.57
N SER A 453 -4.76 -3.88 10.10
CA SER A 453 -3.74 -3.93 9.06
C SER A 453 -4.02 -5.05 8.07
N SER A 454 -3.86 -4.72 6.78
CA SER A 454 -3.82 -5.68 5.67
C SER A 454 -2.44 -6.35 5.53
N ASP A 455 -1.41 -5.85 6.21
CA ASP A 455 -0.05 -6.39 6.26
C ASP A 455 0.08 -7.37 7.45
N THR A 456 -0.08 -8.66 7.20
CA THR A 456 -0.05 -9.69 8.26
C THR A 456 1.22 -9.67 9.12
N PRO A 457 2.43 -9.44 8.60
CA PRO A 457 3.64 -9.21 9.40
C PRO A 457 3.51 -8.13 10.47
N GLU A 458 2.77 -7.04 10.22
CA GLU A 458 2.53 -6.00 11.23
C GLU A 458 1.73 -6.56 12.41
N LEU A 459 0.67 -7.33 12.12
CA LEU A 459 -0.12 -7.98 13.16
C LEU A 459 0.71 -8.97 13.98
N VAL A 460 1.56 -9.77 13.27
CA VAL A 460 2.41 -10.79 13.90
C VAL A 460 3.47 -10.19 14.81
N HIS A 461 4.14 -9.11 14.40
CA HIS A 461 5.32 -8.61 15.12
C HIS A 461 5.05 -7.40 16.01
N LEU A 462 4.03 -6.59 15.68
CA LEU A 462 3.74 -5.37 16.42
C LEU A 462 2.62 -5.55 17.47
N CYS A 463 1.67 -6.45 17.28
CA CYS A 463 0.52 -6.57 18.16
C CYS A 463 0.80 -7.49 19.36
N ASP A 464 0.23 -7.16 20.53
CA ASP A 464 0.29 -7.98 21.72
C ASP A 464 -0.82 -9.05 21.70
N ARG A 465 -1.91 -8.76 20.98
CA ARG A 465 -3.06 -9.64 20.76
C ARG A 465 -3.71 -9.30 19.43
N VAL A 466 -4.27 -10.29 18.73
CA VAL A 466 -4.96 -10.11 17.45
C VAL A 466 -6.37 -10.67 17.52
N VAL A 467 -7.36 -9.82 17.21
CA VAL A 467 -8.76 -10.20 17.00
C VAL A 467 -8.94 -10.41 15.49
N VAL A 468 -9.24 -11.64 15.07
CA VAL A 468 -9.44 -11.98 13.66
C VAL A 468 -10.92 -11.92 13.34
N LEU A 469 -11.30 -11.10 12.36
CA LEU A 469 -12.66 -10.98 11.85
C LEU A 469 -12.88 -11.84 10.61
N ARG A 470 -14.05 -12.45 10.55
CA ARG A 470 -14.58 -13.14 9.38
C ARG A 470 -16.08 -12.87 9.27
N GLU A 471 -16.51 -12.39 8.11
CA GLU A 471 -17.93 -12.07 7.83
C GLU A 471 -18.56 -11.17 8.91
N GLY A 472 -17.81 -10.20 9.41
CA GLY A 472 -18.25 -9.25 10.43
C GLY A 472 -18.30 -9.81 11.86
N ARG A 473 -17.83 -11.03 12.12
CA ARG A 473 -17.80 -11.67 13.44
C ARG A 473 -16.39 -12.02 13.87
N ILE A 474 -16.16 -12.18 15.16
CA ILE A 474 -14.87 -12.69 15.66
C ILE A 474 -14.75 -14.17 15.31
N ALA A 475 -13.74 -14.51 14.51
CA ALA A 475 -13.37 -15.89 14.20
C ALA A 475 -12.38 -16.45 15.22
N ALA A 476 -11.45 -15.63 15.71
CA ALA A 476 -10.47 -16.01 16.72
C ALA A 476 -9.94 -14.76 17.45
N VAL A 477 -9.48 -14.99 18.68
CA VAL A 477 -8.67 -14.02 19.43
C VAL A 477 -7.34 -14.72 19.75
N LEU A 478 -6.26 -14.23 19.14
CA LEU A 478 -4.93 -14.82 19.27
C LEU A 478 -4.11 -14.04 20.29
N SER A 479 -3.58 -14.75 21.27
CA SER A 479 -2.65 -14.20 22.28
C SER A 479 -1.21 -14.20 21.74
N GLN A 480 -0.32 -13.55 22.43
CA GLN A 480 1.07 -13.32 22.02
C GLN A 480 1.79 -14.53 21.44
N ASP A 481 1.65 -15.72 22.05
CA ASP A 481 2.32 -16.95 21.63
C ASP A 481 1.60 -17.68 20.48
N GLU A 482 0.33 -17.33 20.24
CA GLU A 482 -0.52 -17.92 19.21
C GLU A 482 -0.48 -17.11 17.89
N ILE A 483 0.04 -15.87 17.94
CA ILE A 483 0.06 -14.98 16.80
C ILE A 483 1.10 -15.48 15.78
N SER A 484 0.61 -16.00 14.67
CA SER A 484 1.40 -16.35 13.51
C SER A 484 0.63 -16.03 12.23
N GLU A 485 1.33 -15.87 11.12
CA GLU A 485 0.71 -15.64 9.83
C GLU A 485 -0.31 -16.74 9.47
N GLY A 486 0.09 -18.01 9.70
CA GLY A 486 -0.78 -19.18 9.48
C GLY A 486 -2.03 -19.16 10.34
N ALA A 487 -1.93 -18.78 11.63
CA ALA A 487 -3.07 -18.72 12.54
C ALA A 487 -4.05 -17.62 12.14
N ILE A 488 -3.56 -16.41 11.78
CA ILE A 488 -4.38 -15.29 11.34
C ILE A 488 -5.13 -15.65 10.04
N VAL A 489 -4.41 -16.15 9.03
CA VAL A 489 -4.99 -16.51 7.73
C VAL A 489 -5.94 -17.70 7.87
N GLY A 490 -5.57 -18.73 8.65
CA GLY A 490 -6.42 -19.89 8.93
C GLY A 490 -7.74 -19.48 9.57
N ALA A 491 -7.71 -18.66 10.61
CA ALA A 491 -8.92 -18.15 11.26
C ALA A 491 -9.77 -17.29 10.31
N ALA A 492 -9.14 -16.42 9.51
CA ALA A 492 -9.82 -15.60 8.53
C ALA A 492 -10.51 -16.40 7.41
N MET A 493 -9.98 -17.58 7.07
CA MET A 493 -10.58 -18.52 6.11
C MET A 493 -11.56 -19.49 6.75
N GLY A 494 -11.63 -19.54 8.09
CA GLY A 494 -12.48 -20.48 8.83
C GLY A 494 -11.92 -21.90 8.86
N ILE A 495 -10.63 -22.04 8.65
CA ILE A 495 -9.88 -23.29 8.84
C ILE A 495 -9.51 -23.32 10.32
N THR A 496 -10.32 -24.02 11.14
CA THR A 496 -9.95 -24.30 12.54
C THR A 496 -8.69 -25.17 12.53
N ALA A 497 -7.63 -24.72 13.19
CA ALA A 497 -6.53 -25.59 13.55
C ALA A 497 -7.09 -26.72 14.41
N THR A 498 -7.22 -27.91 13.82
CA THR A 498 -7.55 -29.13 14.56
C THR A 498 -6.39 -29.32 15.54
N THR A 499 -6.64 -29.10 16.82
CA THR A 499 -5.77 -29.54 17.92
C THR A 499 -5.53 -31.03 17.71
N GLN A 500 -4.36 -31.40 17.18
CA GLN A 500 -3.84 -32.75 17.32
C GLN A 500 -3.46 -32.94 18.80
N GLY A 501 -4.34 -33.56 19.53
CA GLY A 501 -4.14 -33.86 20.94
C GLY A 501 -5.25 -34.74 21.46
N GLU A 502 -5.34 -35.97 20.89
CA GLU A 502 -5.85 -37.13 21.59
C GLU A 502 -5.55 -38.39 20.77
N ALA A 503 -4.45 -39.05 21.07
CA ALA A 503 -4.26 -40.50 20.91
C ALA A 503 -2.99 -40.90 21.63
N ALA A 504 -3.09 -41.33 22.89
CA ALA A 504 -2.53 -42.53 23.47
C ALA A 504 -2.74 -42.54 24.99
#